data_ac89cc6a70c88092ba70b028aae9d026
#
_entry.id   ac89cc6a70c88092ba70b028aae9d026
#
_cell.length_a   1.000
_cell.length_b   1.000
_cell.length_c   1.000
_cell.angle_alpha   90.00
_cell.angle_beta   90.00
_cell.angle_gamma   90.00
#
_symmetry.space_group_name_H-M   'P 1'
#
loop_
_entity.id
_entity.type
_entity.pdbx_description
1 polymer ?
#
loop_
_entity_poly.entity_id
_entity_poly.type
_entity_poly.pdbx_seq_one_letter_code
_entity_poly.pdbx_strand_id
1 'polypeptide(L)'
;VCIRPTITHTFIYRNIIHDVVNTYISTTRGYLSQIKNNTNYKNQATVKANALKNEVDIMLGELEAEIKNDANPGFGEKSKEILRKLAAKLSVDKIEPLTYTNLSVQGRNNLCDAYRKKIFILRDNRINNLMNQILTPKEDNLKEVKLHDDHLALTKQYIEDETIDLNVSEDIQGVCDKLNAGYNAVKKNKDFVNFSSPEDEAKYTADAPVTEVKRVISVFDVWGDYLHGKYDGHGFTFWIIISILVDVAAFIFFDI
;
A
#
# COMPACT_ATOMS: atom_id res chain seq x y z
N VAL A 1 27.89 -28.60 34.33
CA VAL A 1 28.42 -27.64 33.34
C VAL A 1 27.43 -27.36 32.19
N CYS A 2 26.42 -28.20 31.92
CA CYS A 2 25.49 -28.03 30.78
C CYS A 2 24.14 -27.37 31.09
N ILE A 3 23.80 -27.10 32.35
CA ILE A 3 22.47 -26.56 32.75
C ILE A 3 22.40 -25.03 32.53
N ARG A 4 23.51 -24.36 32.61
CA ARG A 4 23.66 -22.90 32.54
C ARG A 4 23.15 -22.23 31.23
N PRO A 5 23.59 -22.72 30.06
CA PRO A 5 23.07 -22.15 28.80
C PRO A 5 21.57 -22.42 28.60
N THR A 6 21.07 -23.53 29.11
CA THR A 6 19.73 -24.01 28.85
C THR A 6 18.67 -23.20 29.61
N ILE A 7 18.90 -22.85 30.88
CA ILE A 7 17.93 -22.06 31.68
C ILE A 7 17.92 -20.61 31.22
N THR A 8 19.09 -20.01 31.04
CA THR A 8 19.19 -18.62 30.56
C THR A 8 18.63 -18.50 29.13
N HIS A 9 18.92 -19.48 28.28
CA HIS A 9 18.45 -19.49 26.89
C HIS A 9 16.94 -19.72 26.80
N THR A 10 16.37 -20.64 27.58
CA THR A 10 14.96 -21.03 27.43
C THR A 10 14.00 -19.95 27.96
N PHE A 11 14.29 -19.32 29.10
CA PHE A 11 13.35 -18.38 29.73
C PHE A 11 13.52 -16.93 29.28
N ILE A 12 14.74 -16.44 29.14
CA ILE A 12 14.99 -15.03 28.75
C ILE A 12 14.78 -14.88 27.25
N TYR A 13 15.30 -15.80 26.48
CA TYR A 13 15.29 -15.76 25.04
C TYR A 13 13.88 -15.90 24.47
N ARG A 14 13.08 -16.82 25.02
CA ARG A 14 11.69 -17.02 24.61
C ARG A 14 10.87 -15.73 24.73
N ASN A 15 10.89 -15.11 25.91
CA ASN A 15 10.07 -13.90 26.15
C ASN A 15 10.53 -12.72 25.29
N ILE A 16 11.84 -12.52 25.14
CA ILE A 16 12.38 -11.43 24.31
C ILE A 16 12.04 -11.65 22.84
N ILE A 17 12.20 -12.86 22.32
CA ILE A 17 11.84 -13.14 20.91
C ILE A 17 10.35 -12.94 20.70
N HIS A 18 9.50 -13.43 21.59
CA HIS A 18 8.07 -13.24 21.50
C HIS A 18 7.69 -11.76 21.48
N ASP A 19 8.23 -10.95 22.39
CA ASP A 19 7.93 -9.51 22.46
C ASP A 19 8.43 -8.78 21.23
N VAL A 20 9.64 -9.07 20.76
CA VAL A 20 10.22 -8.44 19.58
C VAL A 20 9.42 -8.82 18.32
N VAL A 21 9.16 -10.10 18.09
CA VAL A 21 8.40 -10.58 16.93
C VAL A 21 6.99 -9.98 16.94
N ASN A 22 6.31 -10.01 18.08
CA ASN A 22 4.97 -9.41 18.24
C ASN A 22 4.97 -7.90 17.99
N THR A 23 6.03 -7.20 18.41
CA THR A 23 6.18 -5.76 18.13
C THR A 23 6.33 -5.52 16.63
N TYR A 24 7.19 -6.28 15.94
CA TYR A 24 7.35 -6.15 14.49
C TYR A 24 6.08 -6.49 13.72
N ILE A 25 5.39 -7.58 14.09
CA ILE A 25 4.11 -7.93 13.48
C ILE A 25 3.09 -6.80 13.69
N SER A 26 2.96 -6.29 14.91
CA SER A 26 1.98 -5.25 15.25
C SER A 26 2.27 -3.94 14.54
N THR A 27 3.53 -3.51 14.48
CA THR A 27 3.95 -2.29 13.77
C THR A 27 3.70 -2.42 12.27
N THR A 28 4.11 -3.55 11.67
CA THR A 28 3.89 -3.81 10.23
C THR A 28 2.41 -3.82 9.89
N ARG A 29 1.57 -4.47 10.70
CA ARG A 29 0.12 -4.45 10.54
C ARG A 29 -0.48 -3.05 10.69
N GLY A 30 0.06 -2.23 11.59
CA GLY A 30 -0.32 -0.83 11.72
C GLY A 30 -0.12 -0.06 10.40
N TYR A 31 1.03 -0.24 9.75
CA TYR A 31 1.33 0.40 8.47
C TYR A 31 0.49 -0.19 7.31
N LEU A 32 0.29 -1.50 7.26
CA LEU A 32 -0.61 -2.12 6.27
C LEU A 32 -2.06 -1.63 6.44
N SER A 33 -2.51 -1.38 7.66
CA SER A 33 -3.82 -0.79 7.94
C SER A 33 -3.93 0.65 7.43
N GLN A 34 -2.88 1.47 7.57
CA GLN A 34 -2.85 2.82 6.98
C GLN A 34 -3.01 2.76 5.46
N ILE A 35 -2.32 1.84 4.78
CA ILE A 35 -2.43 1.64 3.33
C ILE A 35 -3.85 1.23 2.95
N LYS A 36 -4.45 0.27 3.65
CA LYS A 36 -5.83 -0.21 3.40
C LYS A 36 -6.87 0.91 3.53
N ASN A 37 -6.68 1.79 4.50
CA ASN A 37 -7.62 2.86 4.80
C ASN A 37 -7.39 4.13 3.96
N ASN A 38 -6.34 4.16 3.14
CA ASN A 38 -6.04 5.31 2.29
C ASN A 38 -6.95 5.32 1.06
N THR A 39 -7.91 6.23 1.02
CA THR A 39 -8.86 6.42 -0.10
C THR A 39 -8.43 7.52 -1.08
N ASN A 40 -7.26 8.10 -0.91
CA ASN A 40 -6.82 9.27 -1.69
C ASN A 40 -6.76 9.01 -3.20
N TYR A 41 -6.42 7.77 -3.62
CA TYR A 41 -6.41 7.38 -5.03
C TYR A 41 -7.81 7.44 -5.67
N LYS A 42 -8.90 7.17 -4.91
CA LYS A 42 -10.28 7.30 -5.39
C LYS A 42 -10.62 8.76 -5.64
N ASN A 43 -10.22 9.64 -4.72
CA ASN A 43 -10.41 11.08 -4.88
C ASN A 43 -9.64 11.61 -6.10
N GLN A 44 -8.39 11.18 -6.30
CA GLN A 44 -7.59 11.55 -7.48
C GLN A 44 -8.23 11.07 -8.80
N ALA A 45 -8.74 9.84 -8.82
CA ALA A 45 -9.47 9.32 -9.99
C ALA A 45 -10.72 10.17 -10.30
N THR A 46 -11.50 10.49 -9.27
CA THR A 46 -12.71 11.33 -9.39
C THR A 46 -12.37 12.74 -9.87
N VAL A 47 -11.32 13.37 -9.34
CA VAL A 47 -10.87 14.70 -9.78
C VAL A 47 -10.47 14.68 -11.26
N LYS A 48 -9.70 13.69 -11.70
CA LYS A 48 -9.30 13.55 -13.11
C LYS A 48 -10.49 13.29 -14.03
N ALA A 49 -11.44 12.44 -13.59
CA ALA A 49 -12.67 12.17 -14.34
C ALA A 49 -13.53 13.44 -14.50
N ASN A 50 -13.70 14.20 -13.43
CA ASN A 50 -14.46 15.46 -13.46
C ASN A 50 -13.77 16.54 -14.31
N ALA A 51 -12.44 16.64 -14.25
CA ALA A 51 -11.68 17.55 -15.11
C ALA A 51 -11.90 17.22 -16.59
N LEU A 52 -11.77 15.95 -16.97
CA LEU A 52 -12.02 15.50 -18.34
C LEU A 52 -13.46 15.78 -18.79
N LYS A 53 -14.43 15.50 -17.91
CA LYS A 53 -15.85 15.79 -18.19
C LYS A 53 -16.06 17.27 -18.49
N ASN A 54 -15.57 18.15 -17.62
CA ASN A 54 -15.72 19.60 -17.78
C ASN A 54 -15.07 20.11 -19.07
N GLU A 55 -13.86 19.65 -19.40
CA GLU A 55 -13.18 20.06 -20.63
C GLU A 55 -13.96 19.62 -21.89
N VAL A 56 -14.49 18.39 -21.90
CA VAL A 56 -15.31 17.90 -23.02
C VAL A 56 -16.62 18.68 -23.13
N ASP A 57 -17.26 18.99 -22.01
CA ASP A 57 -18.51 19.74 -21.98
C ASP A 57 -18.31 21.20 -22.50
N ILE A 58 -17.17 21.82 -22.17
CA ILE A 58 -16.78 23.14 -22.72
C ILE A 58 -16.58 23.04 -24.23
N MET A 59 -15.77 22.08 -24.72
CA MET A 59 -15.54 21.93 -26.17
C MET A 59 -16.81 21.58 -26.94
N LEU A 60 -17.72 20.81 -26.33
CA LEU A 60 -19.03 20.54 -26.93
C LEU A 60 -19.87 21.82 -27.05
N GLY A 61 -19.86 22.67 -26.01
CA GLY A 61 -20.51 23.98 -26.05
C GLY A 61 -19.95 24.87 -27.15
N GLU A 62 -18.61 24.87 -27.35
CA GLU A 62 -17.97 25.59 -28.45
C GLU A 62 -18.42 25.05 -29.83
N LEU A 63 -18.51 23.72 -29.97
CA LEU A 63 -19.00 23.08 -31.20
C LEU A 63 -20.45 23.46 -31.50
N GLU A 64 -21.31 23.41 -30.48
CA GLU A 64 -22.73 23.80 -30.63
C GLU A 64 -22.90 25.28 -30.98
N ALA A 65 -22.12 26.17 -30.36
CA ALA A 65 -22.12 27.58 -30.66
C ALA A 65 -21.69 27.84 -32.10
N GLU A 66 -20.68 27.12 -32.60
CA GLU A 66 -20.21 27.27 -33.99
C GLU A 66 -21.23 26.74 -34.99
N ILE A 67 -21.89 25.60 -34.73
CA ILE A 67 -22.95 25.07 -35.60
C ILE A 67 -24.16 26.02 -35.67
N LYS A 68 -24.50 26.68 -34.57
CA LYS A 68 -25.63 27.60 -34.45
C LYS A 68 -25.34 29.02 -34.92
N ASN A 69 -24.08 29.32 -35.27
CA ASN A 69 -23.68 30.68 -35.70
C ASN A 69 -24.42 31.10 -36.98
N ASP A 70 -25.23 32.16 -36.88
CA ASP A 70 -26.02 32.65 -38.01
C ASP A 70 -25.17 33.30 -39.09
N ALA A 71 -23.99 33.82 -38.77
CA ALA A 71 -23.08 34.40 -39.75
C ALA A 71 -22.41 33.35 -40.65
N ASN A 72 -22.27 32.12 -40.16
CA ASN A 72 -21.66 30.99 -40.89
C ASN A 72 -22.34 29.68 -40.48
N PRO A 73 -23.58 29.47 -40.88
CA PRO A 73 -24.41 28.41 -40.31
C PRO A 73 -23.97 27.03 -40.78
N GLY A 74 -23.96 26.11 -39.83
CA GLY A 74 -23.72 24.68 -40.09
C GLY A 74 -22.33 24.20 -39.70
N PHE A 75 -21.83 23.17 -40.38
CA PHE A 75 -20.60 22.46 -40.00
C PHE A 75 -19.42 22.87 -40.90
N GLY A 76 -18.68 23.91 -40.50
CA GLY A 76 -17.51 24.46 -41.22
C GLY A 76 -16.16 23.92 -40.75
N GLU A 77 -15.06 24.53 -41.22
CA GLU A 77 -13.69 24.13 -40.86
C GLU A 77 -13.42 24.26 -39.34
N LYS A 78 -13.95 25.29 -38.70
CA LYS A 78 -13.79 25.50 -37.26
C LYS A 78 -14.49 24.39 -36.45
N SER A 79 -15.69 23.96 -36.89
CA SER A 79 -16.36 22.80 -36.29
C SER A 79 -15.53 21.51 -36.42
N LYS A 80 -14.88 21.33 -37.59
CA LYS A 80 -13.97 20.17 -37.80
C LYS A 80 -12.75 20.22 -36.90
N GLU A 81 -12.19 21.41 -36.67
CA GLU A 81 -11.06 21.60 -35.76
C GLU A 81 -11.45 21.24 -34.30
N ILE A 82 -12.62 21.70 -33.84
CA ILE A 82 -13.15 21.38 -32.53
C ILE A 82 -13.35 19.85 -32.39
N LEU A 83 -13.90 19.19 -33.42
CA LEU A 83 -14.02 17.71 -33.40
C LEU A 83 -12.68 17.00 -33.34
N ARG A 84 -11.63 17.52 -34.00
CA ARG A 84 -10.28 16.95 -33.88
C ARG A 84 -9.74 17.08 -32.45
N LYS A 85 -9.93 18.25 -31.82
CA LYS A 85 -9.55 18.48 -30.41
C LYS A 85 -10.32 17.53 -29.45
N LEU A 86 -11.63 17.37 -29.67
CA LEU A 86 -12.47 16.42 -28.94
C LEU A 86 -12.00 14.98 -29.13
N ALA A 87 -11.68 14.56 -30.35
CA ALA A 87 -11.16 13.22 -30.64
C ALA A 87 -9.87 12.95 -29.86
N ALA A 88 -8.91 13.87 -29.90
CA ALA A 88 -7.67 13.78 -29.14
C ALA A 88 -7.92 13.68 -27.64
N LYS A 89 -8.80 14.52 -27.09
CA LYS A 89 -9.15 14.52 -25.67
C LYS A 89 -9.84 13.22 -25.22
N LEU A 90 -10.68 12.67 -26.08
CA LEU A 90 -11.40 11.41 -25.85
C LEU A 90 -10.55 10.16 -26.16
N SER A 91 -9.33 10.36 -26.66
CA SER A 91 -8.42 9.30 -27.10
C SER A 91 -9.04 8.33 -28.12
N VAL A 92 -9.73 8.92 -29.11
CA VAL A 92 -10.23 8.22 -30.30
C VAL A 92 -9.53 8.76 -31.54
N ASP A 93 -9.35 7.94 -32.56
CA ASP A 93 -8.62 8.34 -33.76
C ASP A 93 -9.30 9.53 -34.45
N LYS A 94 -10.62 9.47 -34.60
CA LYS A 94 -11.44 10.55 -35.13
C LYS A 94 -12.89 10.45 -34.68
N ILE A 95 -13.57 11.60 -34.69
CA ILE A 95 -15.02 11.67 -34.59
C ILE A 95 -15.55 11.98 -35.97
N GLU A 96 -16.19 11.00 -36.61
CA GLU A 96 -16.75 11.19 -37.94
C GLU A 96 -17.81 12.29 -37.93
N PRO A 97 -17.72 13.28 -38.88
CA PRO A 97 -18.74 14.28 -39.04
C PRO A 97 -20.11 13.65 -39.32
N LEU A 98 -21.12 14.21 -38.68
CA LEU A 98 -22.49 13.76 -38.93
C LEU A 98 -23.02 14.46 -40.19
N THR A 99 -23.71 13.71 -41.06
CA THR A 99 -24.37 14.26 -42.23
C THR A 99 -25.60 15.07 -41.80
N TYR A 100 -25.79 16.23 -42.41
CA TYR A 100 -26.99 17.04 -42.22
C TYR A 100 -27.45 17.58 -43.55
N THR A 101 -28.75 17.68 -43.72
CA THR A 101 -29.36 18.10 -44.99
C THR A 101 -30.11 19.45 -44.90
N ASN A 102 -30.26 19.97 -43.66
CA ASN A 102 -31.06 21.14 -43.41
C ASN A 102 -30.33 22.13 -42.50
N LEU A 103 -30.09 23.36 -43.00
CA LEU A 103 -29.47 24.48 -42.27
C LEU A 103 -30.47 25.37 -41.50
N SER A 104 -31.76 25.01 -41.48
CA SER A 104 -32.73 25.71 -40.63
C SER A 104 -32.31 25.68 -39.15
N VAL A 105 -32.85 26.59 -38.35
CA VAL A 105 -32.61 26.61 -36.90
C VAL A 105 -32.90 25.24 -36.26
N GLN A 106 -34.01 24.62 -36.67
CA GLN A 106 -34.39 23.29 -36.19
C GLN A 106 -33.41 22.21 -36.63
N GLY A 107 -32.93 22.25 -37.89
CA GLY A 107 -31.93 21.28 -38.40
C GLY A 107 -30.61 21.41 -37.67
N ARG A 108 -30.13 22.61 -37.37
CA ARG A 108 -28.93 22.87 -36.58
C ARG A 108 -29.08 22.39 -35.14
N ASN A 109 -30.22 22.58 -34.48
CA ASN A 109 -30.50 22.07 -33.15
C ASN A 109 -30.46 20.52 -33.12
N ASN A 110 -31.11 19.88 -34.11
CA ASN A 110 -31.06 18.41 -34.21
C ASN A 110 -29.64 17.88 -34.44
N LEU A 111 -28.80 18.58 -35.19
CA LEU A 111 -27.40 18.23 -35.40
C LEU A 111 -26.61 18.37 -34.09
N CYS A 112 -26.80 19.43 -33.32
CA CYS A 112 -26.19 19.61 -32.01
C CYS A 112 -26.59 18.48 -31.06
N ASP A 113 -27.86 18.12 -30.99
CA ASP A 113 -28.35 17.04 -30.15
C ASP A 113 -27.74 15.68 -30.55
N ALA A 114 -27.56 15.43 -31.85
CA ALA A 114 -26.90 14.25 -32.33
C ALA A 114 -25.41 14.17 -31.93
N TYR A 115 -24.69 15.33 -32.06
CA TYR A 115 -23.30 15.40 -31.57
C TYR A 115 -23.22 15.23 -30.06
N ARG A 116 -24.11 15.87 -29.31
CA ARG A 116 -24.15 15.72 -27.85
C ARG A 116 -24.28 14.26 -27.43
N LYS A 117 -25.23 13.53 -28.01
CA LYS A 117 -25.41 12.09 -27.72
C LYS A 117 -24.16 11.29 -28.06
N LYS A 118 -23.57 11.50 -29.23
CA LYS A 118 -22.37 10.80 -29.69
C LYS A 118 -21.18 11.10 -28.78
N ILE A 119 -20.92 12.35 -28.46
CA ILE A 119 -19.79 12.80 -27.65
C ILE A 119 -19.95 12.35 -26.21
N PHE A 120 -21.15 12.33 -25.63
CA PHE A 120 -21.39 11.84 -24.27
C PHE A 120 -21.06 10.34 -24.13
N ILE A 121 -21.44 9.53 -25.12
CA ILE A 121 -21.06 8.11 -25.12
C ILE A 121 -19.54 7.95 -25.13
N LEU A 122 -18.84 8.67 -25.98
CA LEU A 122 -17.37 8.61 -26.07
C LEU A 122 -16.71 9.14 -24.79
N ARG A 123 -17.23 10.22 -24.22
CA ARG A 123 -16.78 10.81 -22.95
C ARG A 123 -16.92 9.81 -21.80
N ASP A 124 -18.08 9.20 -21.67
CA ASP A 124 -18.36 8.28 -20.57
C ASP A 124 -17.50 7.00 -20.68
N ASN A 125 -17.29 6.49 -21.90
CA ASN A 125 -16.36 5.41 -22.16
C ASN A 125 -14.91 5.80 -21.80
N ARG A 126 -14.47 7.02 -22.16
CA ARG A 126 -13.14 7.50 -21.84
C ARG A 126 -12.95 7.67 -20.32
N ILE A 127 -13.96 8.22 -19.64
CA ILE A 127 -13.96 8.36 -18.16
C ILE A 127 -13.86 6.97 -17.50
N ASN A 128 -14.66 6.01 -17.93
CA ASN A 128 -14.59 4.63 -17.39
C ASN A 128 -13.21 4.00 -17.61
N ASN A 129 -12.64 4.14 -18.80
CA ASN A 129 -11.29 3.66 -19.09
C ASN A 129 -10.23 4.34 -18.21
N LEU A 130 -10.31 5.67 -18.05
CA LEU A 130 -9.40 6.43 -17.18
C LEU A 130 -9.53 6.01 -15.73
N MET A 131 -10.73 5.84 -15.22
CA MET A 131 -10.98 5.36 -13.86
C MET A 131 -10.44 3.95 -13.66
N ASN A 132 -10.71 3.03 -14.58
CA ASN A 132 -10.20 1.66 -14.51
C ASN A 132 -8.67 1.62 -14.53
N GLN A 133 -8.01 2.43 -15.35
CA GLN A 133 -6.55 2.53 -15.37
C GLN A 133 -5.95 2.99 -14.04
N ILE A 134 -6.67 3.81 -13.28
CA ILE A 134 -6.21 4.31 -11.98
C ILE A 134 -6.59 3.35 -10.85
N LEU A 135 -7.83 2.85 -10.86
CA LEU A 135 -8.39 2.07 -9.73
C LEU A 135 -7.94 0.62 -9.73
N THR A 136 -7.96 -0.07 -10.89
CA THR A 136 -7.67 -1.52 -10.94
C THR A 136 -6.29 -1.89 -10.37
N PRO A 137 -5.17 -1.25 -10.77
CA PRO A 137 -3.87 -1.56 -10.19
C PRO A 137 -3.79 -1.27 -8.69
N LYS A 138 -4.53 -0.27 -8.21
CA LYS A 138 -4.58 0.07 -6.77
C LYS A 138 -5.41 -0.92 -5.99
N GLU A 139 -6.54 -1.35 -6.52
CA GLU A 139 -7.38 -2.38 -5.89
C GLU A 139 -6.69 -3.73 -5.81
N ASP A 140 -5.95 -4.14 -6.83
CA ASP A 140 -5.17 -5.37 -6.82
C ASP A 140 -4.04 -5.30 -5.78
N ASN A 141 -3.34 -4.16 -5.71
CA ASN A 141 -2.35 -3.92 -4.67
C ASN A 141 -2.97 -3.94 -3.26
N LEU A 142 -4.19 -3.43 -3.08
CA LEU A 142 -4.89 -3.48 -1.80
C LEU A 142 -5.31 -4.90 -1.40
N LYS A 143 -5.64 -5.76 -2.36
CA LYS A 143 -5.88 -7.20 -2.10
C LYS A 143 -4.60 -7.87 -1.58
N GLU A 144 -3.45 -7.59 -2.22
CA GLU A 144 -2.14 -8.06 -1.78
C GLU A 144 -1.81 -7.58 -0.36
N VAL A 145 -1.98 -6.29 -0.09
CA VAL A 145 -1.79 -5.69 1.25
C VAL A 145 -2.69 -6.34 2.30
N LYS A 146 -3.97 -6.58 1.97
CA LYS A 146 -4.89 -7.26 2.87
C LYS A 146 -4.46 -8.69 3.16
N LEU A 147 -4.04 -9.44 2.14
CA LEU A 147 -3.55 -10.82 2.30
C LEU A 147 -2.36 -10.88 3.27
N HIS A 148 -1.40 -9.97 3.14
CA HIS A 148 -0.25 -9.91 4.05
C HIS A 148 -0.65 -9.51 5.47
N ASP A 149 -1.58 -8.57 5.67
CA ASP A 149 -2.11 -8.23 6.99
C ASP A 149 -2.83 -9.42 7.64
N ASP A 150 -3.66 -10.15 6.88
CA ASP A 150 -4.37 -11.33 7.35
C ASP A 150 -3.37 -12.45 7.73
N HIS A 151 -2.32 -12.68 6.93
CA HIS A 151 -1.26 -13.64 7.25
C HIS A 151 -0.51 -13.26 8.53
N LEU A 152 -0.18 -11.99 8.73
CA LEU A 152 0.48 -11.53 9.96
C LEU A 152 -0.45 -11.61 11.17
N ALA A 153 -1.76 -11.38 11.00
CA ALA A 153 -2.75 -11.56 12.06
C ALA A 153 -2.79 -13.00 12.55
N LEU A 154 -2.91 -13.96 11.61
CA LEU A 154 -2.89 -15.40 11.91
C LEU A 154 -1.56 -15.84 12.52
N THR A 155 -0.42 -15.33 12.02
CA THR A 155 0.90 -15.64 12.57
C THR A 155 1.00 -15.19 14.03
N LYS A 156 0.51 -13.99 14.35
CA LYS A 156 0.47 -13.49 15.72
C LYS A 156 -0.36 -14.41 16.62
N GLN A 157 -1.55 -14.79 16.17
CA GLN A 157 -2.42 -15.72 16.92
C GLN A 157 -1.73 -17.06 17.15
N TYR A 158 -1.08 -17.64 16.13
CA TYR A 158 -0.38 -18.93 16.24
C TYR A 158 0.85 -18.88 17.16
N ILE A 159 1.47 -17.71 17.31
CA ILE A 159 2.53 -17.50 18.30
C ILE A 159 1.91 -17.42 19.70
N GLU A 160 0.77 -16.72 19.87
CA GLU A 160 0.09 -16.56 21.16
C GLU A 160 -0.51 -17.87 21.68
N ASP A 161 -1.02 -18.74 20.81
CA ASP A 161 -1.57 -20.07 21.15
C ASP A 161 -0.52 -21.20 21.11
N GLU A 162 0.77 -20.87 20.99
CA GLU A 162 1.91 -21.79 20.96
C GLU A 162 1.88 -22.82 19.80
N THR A 163 1.07 -22.58 18.76
CA THR A 163 1.08 -23.41 17.54
C THR A 163 2.37 -23.22 16.74
N ILE A 164 2.95 -22.01 16.79
CA ILE A 164 4.29 -21.67 16.26
C ILE A 164 5.25 -21.60 17.44
N ASP A 165 6.28 -22.44 17.44
CA ASP A 165 7.35 -22.40 18.44
C ASP A 165 8.56 -21.62 17.92
N LEU A 166 8.72 -20.40 18.45
CA LEU A 166 9.85 -19.53 18.10
C LEU A 166 11.23 -20.05 18.53
N ASN A 167 11.31 -21.23 19.16
CA ASN A 167 12.58 -21.93 19.40
C ASN A 167 12.93 -22.89 18.26
N VAL A 168 12.00 -23.17 17.36
CA VAL A 168 12.20 -24.02 16.18
C VAL A 168 12.63 -23.19 14.99
N SER A 169 13.78 -23.50 14.41
CA SER A 169 14.38 -22.73 13.30
C SER A 169 13.45 -22.62 12.09
N GLU A 170 12.66 -23.65 11.81
CA GLU A 170 11.75 -23.74 10.70
C GLU A 170 10.54 -22.80 10.89
N ASP A 171 10.00 -22.75 12.11
CA ASP A 171 8.92 -21.85 12.51
C ASP A 171 9.36 -20.37 12.45
N ILE A 172 10.56 -20.08 12.98
CA ILE A 172 11.16 -18.73 12.88
C ILE A 172 11.31 -18.31 11.42
N GLN A 173 11.81 -19.18 10.55
CA GLN A 173 11.97 -18.85 9.13
C GLN A 173 10.61 -18.54 8.50
N GLY A 174 9.57 -19.33 8.81
CA GLY A 174 8.21 -19.08 8.35
C GLY A 174 7.63 -17.74 8.81
N VAL A 175 7.90 -17.33 10.05
CA VAL A 175 7.53 -16.01 10.57
C VAL A 175 8.30 -14.89 9.86
N CYS A 176 9.62 -15.08 9.67
CA CYS A 176 10.44 -14.11 8.94
C CYS A 176 9.97 -13.91 7.50
N ASP A 177 9.58 -14.98 6.81
CA ASP A 177 9.11 -14.89 5.43
C ASP A 177 7.80 -14.10 5.32
N LYS A 178 6.87 -14.30 6.27
CA LYS A 178 5.61 -13.54 6.34
C LYS A 178 5.85 -12.06 6.70
N LEU A 179 6.77 -11.78 7.63
CA LEU A 179 7.19 -10.42 7.94
C LEU A 179 7.83 -9.74 6.73
N ASN A 180 8.72 -10.43 6.01
CA ASN A 180 9.33 -9.91 4.78
C ASN A 180 8.29 -9.53 3.74
N ALA A 181 7.28 -10.38 3.53
CA ALA A 181 6.20 -10.08 2.60
C ALA A 181 5.43 -8.82 3.03
N GLY A 182 5.11 -8.68 4.32
CA GLY A 182 4.49 -7.48 4.88
C GLY A 182 5.37 -6.23 4.72
N TYR A 183 6.66 -6.30 5.01
CA TYR A 183 7.63 -5.22 4.80
C TYR A 183 7.69 -4.77 3.33
N ASN A 184 7.78 -5.71 2.40
CA ASN A 184 7.80 -5.42 0.97
C ASN A 184 6.51 -4.72 0.51
N ALA A 185 5.36 -5.11 1.05
CA ALA A 185 4.08 -4.45 0.79
C ALA A 185 4.07 -3.01 1.34
N VAL A 186 4.63 -2.76 2.53
CA VAL A 186 4.80 -1.42 3.09
C VAL A 186 5.76 -0.60 2.24
N LYS A 187 6.95 -1.14 1.88
CA LYS A 187 7.94 -0.48 1.01
C LYS A 187 7.34 -0.03 -0.31
N LYS A 188 6.60 -0.91 -0.98
CA LYS A 188 5.90 -0.62 -2.25
C LYS A 188 4.87 0.52 -2.12
N ASN A 189 4.34 0.73 -0.93
CA ASN A 189 3.28 1.68 -0.62
C ASN A 189 3.71 2.80 0.35
N LYS A 190 5.00 3.08 0.48
CA LYS A 190 5.56 4.02 1.45
C LYS A 190 4.90 5.41 1.45
N ASP A 191 4.49 5.89 0.27
CA ASP A 191 3.85 7.20 0.09
C ASP A 191 2.45 7.30 0.74
N PHE A 192 1.90 6.17 1.20
CA PHE A 192 0.61 6.08 1.89
C PHE A 192 0.76 5.76 3.38
N VAL A 193 1.98 5.78 3.90
CA VAL A 193 2.33 5.44 5.29
C VAL A 193 2.91 6.65 5.99
N ASN A 194 2.40 6.93 7.18
CA ASN A 194 3.03 7.87 8.11
C ASN A 194 3.88 7.04 9.10
N PHE A 195 5.19 7.00 8.86
CA PHE A 195 6.13 6.30 9.73
C PHE A 195 6.24 7.01 11.09
N SER A 196 6.46 6.23 12.15
CA SER A 196 6.55 6.76 13.52
C SER A 196 7.83 7.57 13.72
N SER A 197 8.89 7.24 12.99
CA SER A 197 10.17 7.96 13.00
C SER A 197 10.93 7.78 11.68
N PRO A 198 11.94 8.63 11.40
CA PRO A 198 12.83 8.46 10.25
C PRO A 198 13.59 7.11 10.28
N GLU A 199 13.91 6.60 11.46
CA GLU A 199 14.56 5.31 11.66
C GLU A 199 13.61 4.16 11.26
N ASP A 200 12.33 4.28 11.57
CA ASP A 200 11.31 3.33 11.14
C ASP A 200 11.13 3.35 9.63
N GLU A 201 11.08 4.53 9.01
CA GLU A 201 11.05 4.64 7.55
C GLU A 201 12.27 3.98 6.93
N ALA A 202 13.47 4.23 7.46
CA ALA A 202 14.70 3.63 6.97
C ALA A 202 14.67 2.10 7.03
N LYS A 203 14.11 1.51 8.10
CA LYS A 203 13.94 0.05 8.23
C LYS A 203 13.08 -0.53 7.11
N TYR A 204 11.93 0.10 6.81
CA TYR A 204 10.98 -0.38 5.80
C TYR A 204 11.44 -0.08 4.36
N THR A 205 12.34 0.87 4.15
CA THR A 205 12.86 1.21 2.83
C THR A 205 14.19 0.55 2.49
N ALA A 206 14.87 -0.05 3.46
CA ALA A 206 16.13 -0.79 3.27
C ALA A 206 15.94 -2.01 2.35
N ASP A 207 17.05 -2.44 1.72
CA ASP A 207 17.02 -3.58 0.79
C ASP A 207 16.94 -4.95 1.49
N ALA A 208 17.14 -5.00 2.82
CA ALA A 208 17.07 -6.22 3.63
C ALA A 208 16.29 -6.01 4.95
N PRO A 209 14.95 -5.92 4.89
CA PRO A 209 14.12 -5.56 6.06
C PRO A 209 14.14 -6.56 7.22
N VAL A 210 14.49 -7.83 7.00
CA VAL A 210 14.42 -8.92 8.02
C VAL A 210 15.72 -9.18 8.75
N THR A 211 16.77 -8.44 8.45
CA THR A 211 18.05 -8.61 9.15
C THR A 211 17.89 -8.39 10.66
N GLU A 212 16.94 -7.56 11.11
CA GLU A 212 16.73 -7.30 12.53
C GLU A 212 16.04 -8.46 13.27
N VAL A 213 15.05 -9.14 12.68
CA VAL A 213 14.45 -10.34 13.30
C VAL A 213 15.50 -11.45 13.39
N LYS A 214 16.32 -11.62 12.35
CA LYS A 214 17.46 -12.56 12.39
C LYS A 214 18.54 -12.15 13.38
N ARG A 215 18.76 -10.84 13.60
CA ARG A 215 19.70 -10.33 14.62
C ARG A 215 19.27 -10.69 16.05
N VAL A 216 17.98 -10.58 16.35
CA VAL A 216 17.47 -10.94 17.69
C VAL A 216 17.70 -12.41 17.99
N ILE A 217 17.79 -13.25 16.95
CA ILE A 217 18.12 -14.70 17.09
C ILE A 217 19.62 -14.90 17.33
N SER A 218 20.46 -13.93 17.04
CA SER A 218 21.91 -13.99 17.33
C SER A 218 22.17 -13.64 18.79
N VAL A 219 22.72 -14.57 19.55
CA VAL A 219 23.09 -14.39 20.97
C VAL A 219 24.00 -13.16 21.16
N PHE A 220 24.90 -12.90 20.22
CA PHE A 220 25.84 -11.77 20.29
C PHE A 220 25.14 -10.43 20.08
N ASP A 221 24.17 -10.35 19.18
CA ASP A 221 23.41 -9.14 18.92
C ASP A 221 22.45 -8.82 20.07
N VAL A 222 21.86 -9.82 20.73
CA VAL A 222 21.05 -9.64 21.95
C VAL A 222 21.87 -9.03 23.08
N TRP A 223 23.10 -9.49 23.29
CA TRP A 223 23.99 -8.89 24.28
C TRP A 223 24.39 -7.45 23.93
N GLY A 224 24.67 -7.18 22.65
CA GLY A 224 24.92 -5.82 22.16
C GLY A 224 23.72 -4.90 22.43
N ASP A 225 22.55 -5.32 22.07
CA ASP A 225 21.30 -4.56 22.26
C ASP A 225 20.98 -4.33 23.74
N TYR A 226 21.27 -5.30 24.63
CA TYR A 226 21.17 -5.16 26.08
C TYR A 226 22.12 -4.07 26.62
N LEU A 227 23.37 -4.10 26.21
CA LEU A 227 24.36 -3.09 26.64
C LEU A 227 24.01 -1.68 26.18
N HIS A 228 23.21 -1.53 25.12
CA HIS A 228 22.68 -0.25 24.63
C HIS A 228 21.31 0.11 25.21
N GLY A 229 20.81 -0.61 26.21
CA GLY A 229 19.54 -0.30 26.92
C GLY A 229 18.27 -0.63 26.15
N LYS A 230 18.35 -1.38 25.05
CA LYS A 230 17.20 -1.69 24.19
C LYS A 230 16.14 -2.57 24.86
N TYR A 231 16.52 -3.28 25.93
CA TYR A 231 15.65 -4.18 26.72
C TYR A 231 15.38 -3.67 28.14
N ASP A 232 15.52 -2.38 28.37
CA ASP A 232 15.17 -1.76 29.65
C ASP A 232 13.66 -1.96 29.92
N GLY A 233 13.36 -2.53 31.10
CA GLY A 233 11.98 -2.87 31.49
C GLY A 233 11.51 -4.30 31.23
N HIS A 234 12.26 -5.13 30.49
CA HIS A 234 11.90 -6.53 30.19
C HIS A 234 12.43 -7.56 31.20
N GLY A 235 12.92 -7.12 32.36
CA GLY A 235 13.42 -8.02 33.41
C GLY A 235 14.72 -8.77 33.06
N PHE A 236 15.39 -8.42 31.95
CA PHE A 236 16.61 -9.08 31.49
C PHE A 236 17.71 -9.03 32.55
N THR A 237 17.90 -7.89 33.21
CA THR A 237 18.86 -7.71 34.32
C THR A 237 18.56 -8.65 35.49
N PHE A 238 17.29 -8.85 35.84
CA PHE A 238 16.85 -9.74 36.90
C PHE A 238 17.26 -11.19 36.60
N TRP A 239 17.03 -11.66 35.38
CA TRP A 239 17.40 -13.01 34.95
C TRP A 239 18.93 -13.24 34.88
N ILE A 240 19.71 -12.20 34.49
CA ILE A 240 21.18 -12.27 34.56
C ILE A 240 21.64 -12.44 36.01
N ILE A 241 21.06 -11.69 36.95
CA ILE A 241 21.40 -11.81 38.38
C ILE A 241 21.07 -13.22 38.89
N ILE A 242 19.90 -13.78 38.55
CA ILE A 242 19.53 -15.15 38.90
C ILE A 242 20.52 -16.16 38.33
N SER A 243 20.90 -16.01 37.07
CA SER A 243 21.88 -16.90 36.42
C SER A 243 23.22 -16.88 37.12
N ILE A 244 23.72 -15.70 37.50
CA ILE A 244 24.97 -15.58 38.30
C ILE A 244 24.82 -16.20 39.66
N LEU A 245 23.69 -16.01 40.36
CA LEU A 245 23.45 -16.60 41.67
C LEU A 245 23.43 -18.16 41.62
N VAL A 246 22.81 -18.73 40.58
CA VAL A 246 22.79 -20.19 40.38
C VAL A 246 24.21 -20.73 40.14
N ASP A 247 25.03 -19.99 39.39
CA ASP A 247 26.42 -20.42 39.15
C ASP A 247 27.28 -20.32 40.40
N VAL A 248 27.12 -19.26 41.19
CA VAL A 248 27.83 -19.11 42.46
C VAL A 248 27.39 -20.20 43.43
N ALA A 249 26.07 -20.50 43.50
CA ALA A 249 25.56 -21.59 44.29
C ALA A 249 26.13 -22.97 43.85
N ALA A 250 26.12 -23.22 42.53
CA ALA A 250 26.70 -24.45 41.96
C ALA A 250 28.19 -24.58 42.30
N PHE A 251 28.96 -23.51 42.20
CA PHE A 251 30.37 -23.48 42.56
C PHE A 251 30.56 -23.80 44.05
N ILE A 252 29.76 -23.20 44.93
CA ILE A 252 29.84 -23.45 46.38
C ILE A 252 29.47 -24.90 46.75
N PHE A 253 28.47 -25.49 46.06
CA PHE A 253 27.98 -26.83 46.39
C PHE A 253 28.75 -27.98 45.73
N PHE A 254 29.45 -27.74 44.64
CA PHE A 254 30.14 -28.80 43.88
C PHE A 254 31.68 -28.74 43.94
N ASP A 255 32.24 -27.65 44.50
CA ASP A 255 33.70 -27.48 44.68
C ASP A 255 34.14 -27.65 46.13
N ILE A 256 33.23 -28.16 46.99
CA ILE A 256 33.49 -28.68 48.34
C ILE A 256 33.38 -30.20 48.28
#